data_837229be08c62b6e830573b9a880a5ce
#
_entry.id   837229be08c62b6e830573b9a880a5ce
#
_cell.length_a   1.000
_cell.length_b   1.000
_cell.length_c   1.000
_cell.angle_alpha   90.00
_cell.angle_beta   90.00
_cell.angle_gamma   90.00
#
_symmetry.space_group_name_H-M   'P 1'
#
loop_
_entity.id
_entity.type
_entity.pdbx_description
1 polymer ?
#
loop_
_entity_poly.entity_id
_entity_poly.type
_entity_poly.pdbx_seq_one_letter_code
_entity_poly.pdbx_strand_id
1 'polypeptide(L)'
;MSVRTITEDTVIDNICYDDLIVTSGANVTLKGTLYGNVDVKDNSHFQLNGIMRGNLFVSGSATAEITGSIFADEILDSGRLTIYGLVTSKSGPYHANMRPGAYVN
;
A
#
# COMPACT_ATOMS: atom_id res chain seq x y z
N MET A 1 9.41 -3.58 16.50
CA MET A 1 8.25 -3.43 15.62
C MET A 1 7.57 -4.75 15.38
N SER A 2 6.25 -4.76 15.41
CA SER A 2 5.48 -5.98 15.18
C SER A 2 5.14 -6.15 13.71
N VAL A 3 4.88 -7.37 13.32
CA VAL A 3 4.34 -7.70 12.00
C VAL A 3 2.93 -8.27 12.20
N ARG A 4 1.96 -7.69 11.48
CA ARG A 4 0.59 -8.14 11.53
C ARG A 4 0.22 -8.77 10.20
N THR A 5 -0.19 -10.02 10.23
CA THR A 5 -0.66 -10.73 9.04
C THR A 5 -2.17 -10.62 8.95
N ILE A 6 -2.67 -10.11 7.83
CA ILE A 6 -4.09 -9.88 7.61
C ILE A 6 -4.57 -10.86 6.56
N THR A 7 -5.51 -11.72 6.96
CA THR A 7 -6.08 -12.75 6.09
C THR A 7 -7.57 -12.54 5.82
N GLU A 8 -8.15 -11.48 6.37
CA GLU A 8 -9.57 -11.14 6.23
C GLU A 8 -9.71 -9.67 5.88
N ASP A 9 -10.83 -9.29 5.30
CA ASP A 9 -11.11 -7.89 4.98
C ASP A 9 -11.04 -7.05 6.25
N THR A 10 -10.28 -5.96 6.19
CA THR A 10 -9.97 -5.15 7.37
C THR A 10 -9.94 -3.68 6.99
N VAL A 11 -10.49 -2.84 7.86
CA VAL A 11 -10.38 -1.38 7.75
C VAL A 11 -9.55 -0.89 8.93
N ILE A 12 -8.50 -0.12 8.64
CA ILE A 12 -7.64 0.48 9.66
C ILE A 12 -7.87 1.98 9.61
N ASP A 13 -8.51 2.52 10.64
CA ASP A 13 -8.89 3.93 10.70
C ASP A 13 -8.22 4.71 11.84
N ASN A 14 -7.20 4.14 12.44
CA ASN A 14 -6.43 4.77 13.51
C ASN A 14 -4.94 4.78 13.14
N ILE A 15 -4.08 5.11 14.10
CA ILE A 15 -2.63 5.10 13.88
C ILE A 15 -2.11 3.70 14.17
N CYS A 16 -1.36 3.15 13.22
CA CYS A 16 -0.79 1.81 13.32
C CYS A 16 0.72 1.89 13.14
N TYR A 17 1.46 1.19 14.00
CA TYR A 17 2.92 1.16 13.97
C TYR A 17 3.48 -0.20 13.56
N ASP A 18 2.62 -1.11 13.09
CA ASP A 18 3.03 -2.45 12.68
C ASP A 18 3.32 -2.50 11.19
N ASP A 19 4.21 -3.42 10.79
CA ASP A 19 4.31 -3.82 9.40
C ASP A 19 3.13 -4.73 9.08
N LEU A 20 2.59 -4.63 7.88
CA LEU A 20 1.42 -5.39 7.47
C LEU A 20 1.78 -6.37 6.36
N ILE A 21 1.29 -7.60 6.49
CA ILE A 21 1.29 -8.59 5.42
C ILE A 21 -0.16 -8.87 5.07
N VAL A 22 -0.56 -8.53 3.85
CA VAL A 22 -1.94 -8.73 3.37
C VAL A 22 -1.92 -9.93 2.43
N THR A 23 -2.63 -10.98 2.80
CA THR A 23 -2.57 -12.25 2.10
C THR A 23 -3.92 -12.95 2.10
N SER A 24 -4.01 -14.11 1.44
CA SER A 24 -5.23 -14.95 1.39
C SER A 24 -6.44 -14.24 0.78
N GLY A 25 -6.22 -13.36 -0.18
CA GLY A 25 -7.31 -12.66 -0.85
C GLY A 25 -7.98 -11.57 -0.02
N ALA A 26 -7.36 -11.12 1.07
CA ALA A 26 -7.92 -10.10 1.93
C ALA A 26 -7.96 -8.73 1.24
N ASN A 27 -8.96 -7.93 1.60
CA ASN A 27 -9.06 -6.54 1.19
C ASN A 27 -8.82 -5.64 2.39
N VAL A 28 -7.78 -4.82 2.33
CA VAL A 28 -7.44 -3.91 3.43
C VAL A 28 -7.60 -2.48 2.95
N THR A 29 -8.32 -1.69 3.74
CA THR A 29 -8.46 -0.26 3.51
C THR A 29 -7.80 0.48 4.67
N LEU A 30 -6.80 1.29 4.36
CA LEU A 30 -6.14 2.11 5.37
C LEU A 30 -6.67 3.55 5.26
N LYS A 31 -7.46 3.95 6.24
CA LYS A 31 -8.01 5.31 6.33
C LYS A 31 -7.23 6.19 7.30
N GLY A 32 -6.49 5.58 8.20
CA GLY A 32 -5.69 6.28 9.19
C GLY A 32 -4.26 6.51 8.74
N THR A 33 -3.33 6.38 9.66
CA THR A 33 -1.90 6.59 9.41
C THR A 33 -1.14 5.32 9.76
N LEU A 34 -0.28 4.88 8.85
CA LEU A 34 0.58 3.71 9.09
C LEU A 34 2.04 4.13 9.08
N TYR A 35 2.75 3.73 10.14
CA TYR A 35 4.20 3.83 10.23
C TYR A 35 4.78 2.42 10.15
N GLY A 36 4.95 1.90 8.95
CA GLY A 36 5.44 0.56 8.73
C GLY A 36 5.36 0.19 7.26
N ASN A 37 5.85 -0.98 6.93
CA ASN A 37 5.84 -1.49 5.56
C ASN A 37 4.57 -2.29 5.31
N VAL A 38 4.17 -2.36 4.03
CA VAL A 38 3.03 -3.19 3.62
C VAL A 38 3.49 -4.12 2.51
N ASP A 39 3.21 -5.41 2.68
CA ASP A 39 3.46 -6.45 1.69
C ASP A 39 2.10 -7.02 1.29
N VAL A 40 1.70 -6.81 0.04
CA VAL A 40 0.41 -7.26 -0.49
C VAL A 40 0.67 -8.42 -1.44
N LYS A 41 0.10 -9.59 -1.15
CA LYS A 41 0.36 -10.80 -1.92
C LYS A 41 -0.87 -11.71 -1.95
N ASP A 42 -0.77 -12.81 -2.70
CA ASP A 42 -1.78 -13.88 -2.74
C ASP A 42 -3.18 -13.38 -3.11
N ASN A 43 -3.30 -12.65 -4.23
CA ASN A 43 -4.56 -12.12 -4.74
C ASN A 43 -5.24 -11.12 -3.81
N SER A 44 -4.49 -10.52 -2.91
CA SER A 44 -5.02 -9.56 -1.95
C SER A 44 -5.08 -8.16 -2.56
N HIS A 45 -5.81 -7.27 -1.89
CA HIS A 45 -5.97 -5.89 -2.32
C HIS A 45 -5.72 -4.94 -1.16
N PHE A 46 -4.95 -3.90 -1.41
CA PHE A 46 -4.67 -2.85 -0.43
C PHE A 46 -5.07 -1.50 -0.99
N GLN A 47 -5.93 -0.78 -0.26
CA GLN A 47 -6.35 0.56 -0.62
C GLN A 47 -5.85 1.55 0.43
N LEU A 48 -5.04 2.52 0.00
CA LEU A 48 -4.51 3.56 0.86
C LEU A 48 -5.32 4.84 0.67
N ASN A 49 -6.18 5.15 1.63
CA ASN A 49 -6.95 6.41 1.64
C ASN A 49 -6.34 7.44 2.60
N GLY A 50 -5.55 6.98 3.56
CA GLY A 50 -4.91 7.84 4.54
C GLY A 50 -3.45 8.13 4.19
N ILE A 51 -2.59 8.03 5.19
CA ILE A 51 -1.16 8.33 5.05
C ILE A 51 -0.35 7.11 5.45
N MET A 52 0.64 6.79 4.63
CA MET A 52 1.56 5.70 4.92
C MET A 52 3.00 6.21 4.87
N ARG A 53 3.78 5.83 5.87
CA ARG A 53 5.22 6.08 5.91
C ARG A 53 5.93 4.75 6.04
N GLY A 54 6.40 4.22 4.93
CA GLY A 54 7.05 2.93 4.84
C GLY A 54 7.03 2.41 3.43
N ASN A 55 7.66 1.28 3.22
CA ASN A 55 7.80 0.71 1.88
C ASN A 55 6.55 -0.12 1.51
N LEU A 56 6.24 -0.13 0.23
CA LEU A 56 5.10 -0.88 -0.30
C LEU A 56 5.63 -1.94 -1.27
N PHE A 57 5.19 -3.18 -1.06
CA PHE A 57 5.54 -4.30 -1.93
C PHE A 57 4.25 -4.95 -2.43
N VAL A 58 4.03 -4.91 -3.74
CA VAL A 58 2.85 -5.50 -4.38
C VAL A 58 3.32 -6.63 -5.27
N SER A 59 2.99 -7.87 -4.88
CA SER A 59 3.41 -9.07 -5.61
C SER A 59 2.52 -9.31 -6.82
N GLY A 60 2.93 -10.21 -7.72
CA GLY A 60 2.36 -10.36 -9.05
C GLY A 60 0.85 -10.56 -9.14
N SER A 61 0.23 -11.27 -8.18
CA SER A 61 -1.22 -11.48 -8.18
C SER A 61 -2.00 -10.47 -7.33
N ALA A 62 -1.30 -9.58 -6.63
CA ALA A 62 -1.91 -8.63 -5.72
C ALA A 62 -2.19 -7.30 -6.43
N THR A 63 -3.08 -6.50 -5.86
CA THR A 63 -3.39 -5.17 -6.34
C THR A 63 -3.32 -4.15 -5.21
N ALA A 64 -3.00 -2.91 -5.55
CA ALA A 64 -3.02 -1.81 -4.60
C ALA A 64 -3.49 -0.54 -5.28
N GLU A 65 -4.18 0.30 -4.52
CA GLU A 65 -4.61 1.62 -4.95
C GLU A 65 -4.17 2.65 -3.94
N ILE A 66 -3.61 3.76 -4.42
CA ILE A 66 -3.17 4.86 -3.56
C ILE A 66 -4.02 6.08 -3.89
N THR A 67 -4.96 6.42 -3.00
CA THR A 67 -5.77 7.62 -3.13
C THR A 67 -5.36 8.70 -2.13
N GLY A 68 -4.61 8.33 -1.09
CA GLY A 68 -4.04 9.25 -0.13
C GLY A 68 -2.59 9.57 -0.43
N SER A 69 -1.74 9.48 0.58
CA SER A 69 -0.32 9.81 0.45
C SER A 69 0.56 8.69 0.97
N ILE A 70 1.65 8.42 0.25
CA ILE A 70 2.67 7.48 0.71
C ILE A 70 4.04 8.12 0.64
N PHE A 71 4.82 7.94 1.70
CA PHE A 71 6.21 8.35 1.79
C PHE A 71 7.05 7.09 1.99
N ALA A 72 7.78 6.68 0.95
CA ALA A 72 8.51 5.42 0.94
C ALA A 72 9.96 5.62 0.49
N ASP A 73 10.84 4.74 0.90
CA ASP A 73 12.15 4.64 0.27
C ASP A 73 12.06 3.79 -0.99
N GLU A 74 11.24 2.76 -0.96
CA GLU A 74 11.10 1.82 -2.06
C GLU A 74 9.65 1.39 -2.25
N ILE A 75 9.21 1.34 -3.51
CA ILE A 75 7.94 0.75 -3.89
C ILE A 75 8.21 -0.29 -4.97
N LEU A 76 7.90 -1.55 -4.67
CA LEU A 76 8.01 -2.64 -5.63
C LEU A 76 6.60 -3.01 -6.09
N ASP A 77 6.33 -2.74 -7.35
CA ASP A 77 5.00 -2.92 -7.95
C ASP A 77 5.00 -4.04 -9.00
N SER A 78 5.43 -5.23 -8.58
CA SER A 78 5.40 -6.42 -9.45
C SER A 78 3.98 -6.85 -9.79
N GLY A 79 3.01 -6.51 -8.93
CA GLY A 79 1.60 -6.70 -9.21
C GLY A 79 1.01 -5.48 -9.91
N ARG A 80 -0.24 -5.15 -9.57
CA ARG A 80 -0.94 -4.00 -10.14
C ARG A 80 -1.03 -2.89 -9.10
N LEU A 81 -0.46 -1.74 -9.42
CA LEU A 81 -0.54 -0.55 -8.58
C LEU A 81 -1.19 0.58 -9.37
N THR A 82 -2.25 1.16 -8.82
CA THR A 82 -2.95 2.30 -9.41
C THR A 82 -2.81 3.49 -8.47
N ILE A 83 -2.41 4.63 -9.00
CA ILE A 83 -2.14 5.83 -8.21
C ILE A 83 -3.13 6.91 -8.60
N TYR A 84 -3.89 7.37 -7.62
CA TYR A 84 -4.78 8.53 -7.72
C TYR A 84 -4.28 9.71 -6.89
N GLY A 85 -3.45 9.46 -5.89
CA GLY A 85 -3.00 10.44 -4.93
C GLY A 85 -1.53 10.80 -5.06
N LEU A 86 -0.88 11.06 -3.93
CA LEU A 86 0.48 11.53 -3.87
C LEU A 86 1.43 10.41 -3.47
N VAL A 87 2.49 10.22 -4.27
CA VAL A 87 3.54 9.26 -3.96
C VAL A 87 4.88 9.99 -3.90
N THR A 88 5.56 9.85 -2.78
CA THR A 88 6.94 10.30 -2.62
C THR A 88 7.80 9.07 -2.37
N SER A 89 8.74 8.80 -3.27
CA SER A 89 9.55 7.58 -3.20
C SER A 89 10.93 7.83 -3.79
N LYS A 90 11.94 7.21 -3.20
CA LYS A 90 13.31 7.26 -3.73
C LYS A 90 13.50 6.25 -4.85
N SER A 91 12.75 5.15 -4.82
CA SER A 91 12.87 4.06 -5.78
C SER A 91 11.49 3.48 -6.08
N GLY A 92 11.08 3.49 -7.35
CA GLY A 92 9.74 3.10 -7.75
C GLY A 92 8.71 4.20 -7.51
N PRO A 93 7.45 3.94 -7.88
CA PRO A 93 6.95 2.76 -8.60
C PRO A 93 7.44 2.74 -10.05
N TYR A 94 7.56 1.55 -10.62
CA TYR A 94 8.10 1.38 -11.97
C TYR A 94 7.04 1.10 -13.03
N HIS A 95 5.90 0.50 -12.63
CA HIS A 95 4.87 0.03 -13.55
C HIS A 95 3.46 0.44 -13.13
N ALA A 96 3.36 1.50 -12.31
CA ALA A 96 2.07 1.92 -11.77
C ALA A 96 1.18 2.56 -12.85
N ASN A 97 -0.13 2.35 -12.70
CA ASN A 97 -1.14 3.05 -13.50
C ASN A 97 -1.41 4.42 -12.87
N MET A 98 -1.06 5.47 -13.61
CA MET A 98 -1.28 6.84 -13.13
C MET A 98 -2.65 7.32 -13.57
N ARG A 99 -3.43 7.84 -12.65
CA ARG A 99 -4.76 8.39 -12.91
C ARG A 99 -4.73 9.92 -12.81
N PRO A 100 -5.72 10.62 -13.39
CA PRO A 100 -5.78 12.08 -13.26
C PRO A 100 -5.74 12.51 -11.78
N GLY A 101 -4.89 13.46 -11.47
CA GLY A 101 -4.66 13.92 -10.10
C GLY A 101 -3.53 13.21 -9.37
N ALA A 102 -2.98 12.13 -9.91
CA ALA A 102 -1.87 11.43 -9.30
C ALA A 102 -0.58 12.24 -9.45
N TYR A 103 0.26 12.17 -8.42
CA TYR A 103 1.56 12.84 -8.42
C TYR A 103 2.60 11.91 -7.80
N VAL A 104 3.67 11.66 -8.55
CA VAL A 104 4.81 10.86 -8.06
C VAL A 104 6.05 11.75 -8.06
N ASN A 105 6.67 11.81 -6.91
CA ASN A 105 7.84 12.66 -6.70
C ASN A 105 9.09 11.81 -6.50
#